data_3b6da5027bc44949f6660284d26540b8
#
_entry.id   3b6da5027bc44949f6660284d26540b8
#
_cell.length_a   1.000
_cell.length_b   1.000
_cell.length_c   1.000
_cell.angle_alpha   90.00
_cell.angle_beta   90.00
_cell.angle_gamma   90.00
#
_symmetry.space_group_name_H-M   'P 1'
#
loop_
_entity.id
_entity.type
_entity.pdbx_description
1 polymer ?
#
loop_
_entity_poly.entity_id
_entity_poly.type
_entity_poly.pdbx_seq_one_letter_code
_entity_poly.pdbx_strand_id
1 'polypeptide(L)'
;MCLCEDEKSTFCCLNANMGLVFYFQMKTETPYKAEEAIESLPIEEYGKARKGYENLVKSGAKIFWWCKCCANYFGSEKHDHKLSGPYSEWKKPLELLDPLQDDAGEAQYFFSSETVDLLSNVIEAEHFDSLLCIGVPTIFEHFKGSNIKTFLLDYDDRLAHFYGPDEFARFSMLVCHFFLSISRNHLLEFFRGSQKLLCLCDPPFGVHVSALMQTLSLLRGMFCSVSAQQQNSVFNVILFLPYFVGKHLKEHPLTMVDFKVTYSNHRHFSRPPKNGYHFCEQCNRFVSEQNKHCWKCGECTSKDGTPFFHCNRCSRCVRQTYKHCAKCSSCHLKNRCFKD
;
A
#
# COMPACT_ATOMS: atom_id res chain seq x y z
N MET A 1 -2.81 -21.06 -14.75
CA MET A 1 -4.24 -20.95 -14.44
C MET A 1 -4.72 -22.32 -14.00
N CYS A 2 -4.80 -22.57 -12.72
CA CYS A 2 -5.50 -23.74 -12.19
C CYS A 2 -6.76 -23.22 -11.51
N LEU A 3 -7.89 -23.54 -12.09
CA LEU A 3 -9.20 -23.35 -11.49
C LEU A 3 -9.41 -24.53 -10.53
N CYS A 4 -9.46 -24.30 -9.24
CA CYS A 4 -10.01 -25.26 -8.29
C CYS A 4 -11.50 -24.99 -8.21
N GLU A 5 -12.28 -25.94 -8.73
CA GLU A 5 -13.72 -25.96 -8.62
C GLU A 5 -14.10 -26.34 -7.19
N ASP A 6 -14.37 -25.32 -6.38
CA ASP A 6 -15.27 -25.41 -5.24
C ASP A 6 -16.00 -24.06 -5.13
N GLU A 7 -17.31 -24.11 -5.08
CA GLU A 7 -18.26 -23.01 -5.30
C GLU A 7 -18.17 -21.79 -4.37
N LYS A 8 -17.02 -21.54 -3.72
CA LYS A 8 -16.85 -20.41 -2.76
C LYS A 8 -15.52 -19.67 -2.78
N SER A 9 -14.57 -19.99 -3.67
CA SER A 9 -13.33 -19.24 -3.75
C SER A 9 -12.62 -19.42 -5.08
N THR A 10 -12.68 -18.42 -5.92
CA THR A 10 -11.97 -18.37 -7.21
C THR A 10 -10.69 -17.56 -7.05
N PHE A 11 -9.57 -18.21 -6.68
CA PHE A 11 -8.22 -17.71 -7.00
C PHE A 11 -7.16 -18.67 -6.48
N CYS A 12 -6.35 -19.19 -7.38
CA CYS A 12 -5.24 -20.09 -7.07
C CYS A 12 -3.94 -19.64 -7.78
N CYS A 13 -2.90 -19.49 -6.97
CA CYS A 13 -1.46 -19.71 -7.23
C CYS A 13 -0.69 -18.91 -8.28
N LEU A 14 0.31 -18.16 -7.81
CA LEU A 14 1.65 -18.04 -8.43
C LEU A 14 2.72 -17.54 -7.44
N ASN A 15 3.91 -18.13 -7.52
CA ASN A 15 5.01 -18.16 -6.55
C ASN A 15 5.86 -16.89 -6.42
N ALA A 16 6.18 -16.53 -5.25
CA ALA A 16 7.39 -16.24 -4.47
C ALA A 16 7.88 -14.81 -4.26
N ASN A 17 8.06 -14.49 -2.97
CA ASN A 17 8.95 -13.49 -2.38
C ASN A 17 8.62 -12.00 -2.58
N MET A 18 7.57 -11.56 -2.03
CA MET A 18 7.25 -10.28 -1.36
C MET A 18 5.79 -9.89 -1.59
N GLY A 19 5.06 -9.81 -0.52
CA GLY A 19 3.65 -9.37 -0.51
C GLY A 19 2.67 -10.48 -0.88
N LEU A 20 2.00 -11.00 0.11
CA LEU A 20 0.88 -11.90 -0.07
C LEU A 20 -0.40 -11.08 -0.12
N VAL A 21 -1.26 -11.43 -1.07
CA VAL A 21 -2.61 -10.91 -1.13
C VAL A 21 -3.50 -11.88 -0.36
N PHE A 22 -4.17 -11.41 0.68
CA PHE A 22 -5.14 -12.19 1.41
C PHE A 22 -6.55 -11.75 1.02
N TYR A 23 -7.30 -12.66 0.43
CA TYR A 23 -8.69 -12.44 0.10
C TYR A 23 -9.59 -13.17 1.10
N PHE A 24 -10.58 -12.48 1.68
CA PHE A 24 -11.53 -13.12 2.56
C PHE A 24 -12.89 -12.41 2.57
N GLN A 25 -13.91 -13.21 2.81
CA GLN A 25 -15.25 -12.74 3.06
C GLN A 25 -15.54 -12.84 4.55
N MET A 26 -15.67 -11.72 5.24
CA MET A 26 -15.94 -11.73 6.68
C MET A 26 -17.41 -12.04 6.98
N LYS A 27 -17.63 -12.89 7.97
CA LYS A 27 -18.97 -13.19 8.50
C LYS A 27 -18.95 -12.87 9.99
N THR A 28 -19.27 -11.68 10.41
CA THR A 28 -19.54 -11.41 11.85
C THR A 28 -20.41 -10.18 12.02
N GLU A 29 -21.29 -10.26 13.01
CA GLU A 29 -22.29 -9.27 13.37
C GLU A 29 -21.88 -8.65 14.72
N THR A 30 -20.94 -7.72 14.75
CA THR A 30 -20.68 -6.93 15.95
C THR A 30 -21.16 -5.50 15.73
N PRO A 31 -22.06 -4.99 16.61
CA PRO A 31 -22.52 -3.60 16.48
C PRO A 31 -21.37 -2.63 16.75
N TYR A 32 -21.15 -1.71 15.83
CA TYR A 32 -20.17 -0.65 15.95
C TYR A 32 -20.66 0.42 16.94
N LYS A 33 -19.84 0.77 17.93
CA LYS A 33 -20.04 1.95 18.79
C LYS A 33 -19.23 3.13 18.23
N ALA A 34 -19.90 4.25 18.07
CA ALA A 34 -19.27 5.48 17.58
C ALA A 34 -18.31 6.05 18.64
N GLU A 35 -17.06 6.28 18.25
CA GLU A 35 -16.11 7.08 19.00
C GLU A 35 -16.02 8.47 18.35
N GLU A 36 -15.87 9.51 19.16
CA GLU A 36 -15.64 10.86 18.67
C GLU A 36 -14.22 10.99 18.12
N ALA A 37 -14.11 11.46 16.88
CA ALA A 37 -12.82 11.67 16.24
C ALA A 37 -12.26 13.06 16.61
N ILE A 38 -10.95 13.15 16.76
CA ILE A 38 -10.23 14.41 16.99
C ILE A 38 -9.90 15.03 15.63
N GLU A 39 -10.36 16.26 15.37
CA GLU A 39 -10.00 17.02 14.18
C GLU A 39 -8.52 17.36 14.19
N SER A 40 -7.85 17.17 13.04
CA SER A 40 -6.44 17.52 12.87
C SER A 40 -6.20 18.48 11.71
N LEU A 41 -7.06 18.47 10.70
CA LEU A 41 -6.98 19.35 9.54
C LEU A 41 -8.36 19.99 9.32
N PRO A 42 -8.44 21.35 9.18
CA PRO A 42 -9.69 22.04 8.90
C PRO A 42 -10.33 21.54 7.58
N ILE A 43 -11.66 21.47 7.56
CA ILE A 43 -12.41 20.99 6.39
C ILE A 43 -12.18 21.86 5.16
N GLU A 44 -11.86 23.14 5.33
CA GLU A 44 -11.58 24.11 4.27
C GLU A 44 -10.35 23.75 3.45
N GLU A 45 -9.42 23.01 4.05
CA GLU A 45 -8.21 22.53 3.37
C GLU A 45 -8.50 21.38 2.38
N TYR A 46 -9.65 20.69 2.56
CA TYR A 46 -10.03 19.59 1.68
C TYR A 46 -10.38 20.08 0.28
N GLY A 47 -9.71 19.50 -0.71
CA GLY A 47 -9.88 19.88 -2.13
C GLY A 47 -9.32 21.26 -2.49
N LYS A 48 -8.52 21.90 -1.64
CA LYS A 48 -7.95 23.23 -1.86
C LYS A 48 -7.15 23.34 -3.17
N ALA A 49 -6.28 22.38 -3.41
CA ALA A 49 -5.45 22.34 -4.62
C ALA A 49 -6.31 22.20 -5.89
N ARG A 50 -7.33 21.36 -5.83
CA ARG A 50 -8.27 21.16 -6.94
C ARG A 50 -9.08 22.43 -7.23
N LYS A 51 -9.64 23.06 -6.20
CA LYS A 51 -10.34 24.35 -6.32
C LYS A 51 -9.43 25.44 -6.89
N GLY A 52 -8.17 25.50 -6.42
CA GLY A 52 -7.18 26.44 -6.93
C GLY A 52 -6.89 26.24 -8.41
N TYR A 53 -6.66 25.00 -8.83
CA TYR A 53 -6.48 24.66 -10.24
C TYR A 53 -7.70 25.02 -11.09
N GLU A 54 -8.91 24.62 -10.69
CA GLU A 54 -10.15 24.91 -11.40
C GLU A 54 -10.39 26.43 -11.57
N ASN A 55 -10.08 27.23 -10.54
CA ASN A 55 -10.19 28.68 -10.61
C ASN A 55 -9.20 29.29 -11.62
N LEU A 56 -7.97 28.77 -11.67
CA LEU A 56 -6.98 29.18 -12.67
C LEU A 56 -7.42 28.83 -14.09
N VAL A 57 -7.97 27.64 -14.30
CA VAL A 57 -8.53 27.24 -15.61
C VAL A 57 -9.66 28.19 -16.01
N LYS A 58 -10.61 28.49 -15.11
CA LYS A 58 -11.71 29.45 -15.35
C LYS A 58 -11.22 30.85 -15.68
N SER A 59 -10.07 31.26 -15.14
CA SER A 59 -9.44 32.56 -15.45
C SER A 59 -8.67 32.57 -16.77
N GLY A 60 -8.63 31.44 -17.49
CA GLY A 60 -7.95 31.31 -18.78
C GLY A 60 -6.46 30.96 -18.70
N ALA A 61 -5.96 30.58 -17.54
CA ALA A 61 -4.60 30.09 -17.40
C ALA A 61 -4.39 28.79 -18.18
N LYS A 62 -3.28 28.73 -18.93
CA LYS A 62 -2.89 27.55 -19.73
C LYS A 62 -1.65 26.84 -19.19
N ILE A 63 -0.99 27.46 -18.21
CA ILE A 63 0.24 26.97 -17.60
C ILE A 63 0.10 27.13 -16.10
N PHE A 64 0.54 26.12 -15.37
CA PHE A 64 0.35 26.00 -13.94
C PHE A 64 1.66 25.63 -13.26
N TRP A 65 1.84 26.12 -12.05
CA TRP A 65 2.94 25.75 -11.16
C TRP A 65 2.38 25.24 -9.85
N TRP A 66 2.99 24.21 -9.31
CA TRP A 66 2.63 23.63 -8.02
C TRP A 66 3.56 24.12 -6.91
N CYS A 67 2.99 24.61 -5.81
CA CYS A 67 3.73 24.92 -4.59
C CYS A 67 3.48 23.86 -3.52
N LYS A 68 4.53 23.12 -3.16
CA LYS A 68 4.46 22.10 -2.10
C LYS A 68 4.16 22.72 -0.73
N CYS A 69 4.71 23.91 -0.41
CA CYS A 69 4.51 24.59 0.86
C CYS A 69 3.08 25.13 1.03
N CYS A 70 2.50 25.66 -0.04
CA CYS A 70 1.15 26.19 -0.05
C CYS A 70 0.08 25.13 -0.31
N ALA A 71 0.50 23.94 -0.74
CA ALA A 71 -0.37 22.87 -1.23
C ALA A 71 -1.41 23.39 -2.25
N ASN A 72 -0.95 24.18 -3.24
CA ASN A 72 -1.83 24.82 -4.21
C ASN A 72 -1.14 25.08 -5.55
N TYR A 73 -1.96 25.31 -6.58
CA TYR A 73 -1.53 25.71 -7.92
C TYR A 73 -1.51 27.23 -8.10
N PHE A 74 -0.60 27.70 -8.96
CA PHE A 74 -0.41 29.10 -9.31
C PHE A 74 -0.29 29.25 -10.83
N GLY A 75 -0.82 30.36 -11.37
CA GLY A 75 -0.78 30.69 -12.79
C GLY A 75 0.50 31.46 -13.20
N SER A 76 1.42 31.67 -12.28
CA SER A 76 2.68 32.40 -12.50
C SER A 76 3.82 31.74 -11.76
N GLU A 77 5.04 31.81 -12.32
CA GLU A 77 6.26 31.34 -11.65
C GLU A 77 6.73 32.27 -10.51
N LYS A 78 6.15 33.49 -10.40
CA LYS A 78 6.47 34.43 -9.34
C LYS A 78 5.77 34.04 -8.05
N HIS A 79 6.52 33.45 -7.12
CA HIS A 79 6.03 32.99 -5.84
C HIS A 79 7.17 32.96 -4.81
N ASP A 80 6.86 33.15 -3.54
CA ASP A 80 7.87 33.20 -2.46
C ASP A 80 8.51 31.84 -2.17
N HIS A 81 7.80 30.75 -2.51
CA HIS A 81 8.31 29.40 -2.33
C HIS A 81 8.72 28.79 -3.67
N LYS A 82 9.59 27.76 -3.61
CA LYS A 82 9.98 26.99 -4.79
C LYS A 82 8.76 26.31 -5.42
N LEU A 83 8.58 26.52 -6.71
CA LEU A 83 7.53 25.91 -7.51
C LEU A 83 8.05 24.72 -8.32
N SER A 84 7.17 23.76 -8.56
CA SER A 84 7.34 22.69 -9.54
C SER A 84 6.49 22.98 -10.78
N GLY A 85 6.98 22.65 -11.95
CA GLY A 85 6.33 22.95 -13.23
C GLY A 85 7.30 23.51 -14.25
N PRO A 86 6.86 24.15 -15.35
CA PRO A 86 5.45 24.40 -15.70
C PRO A 86 4.68 23.13 -16.11
N TYR A 87 3.39 23.08 -15.79
CA TYR A 87 2.45 22.04 -16.20
C TYR A 87 1.38 22.63 -17.13
N SER A 88 0.96 21.87 -18.14
CA SER A 88 -0.11 22.27 -19.06
C SER A 88 -1.50 21.73 -18.63
N GLU A 89 -1.52 20.85 -17.63
CA GLU A 89 -2.71 20.13 -17.17
C GLU A 89 -2.64 19.82 -15.68
N TRP A 90 -3.76 19.35 -15.12
CA TRP A 90 -3.81 18.80 -13.77
C TRP A 90 -2.85 17.62 -13.61
N LYS A 91 -2.07 17.65 -12.54
CA LYS A 91 -1.24 16.51 -12.13
C LYS A 91 -1.88 15.77 -10.97
N LYS A 92 -1.85 14.44 -11.03
CA LYS A 92 -2.33 13.62 -9.93
C LYS A 92 -1.47 13.85 -8.67
N PRO A 93 -2.05 13.76 -7.47
CA PRO A 93 -1.31 13.95 -6.22
C PRO A 93 -0.01 13.15 -6.13
N LEU A 94 -0.03 11.87 -6.55
CA LEU A 94 1.16 11.01 -6.49
C LEU A 94 2.26 11.37 -7.51
N GLU A 95 1.98 12.23 -8.49
CA GLU A 95 2.99 12.83 -9.37
C GLU A 95 3.67 14.06 -8.75
N LEU A 96 3.04 14.69 -7.74
CA LEU A 96 3.47 15.93 -7.12
C LEU A 96 4.04 15.74 -5.71
N LEU A 97 3.54 14.72 -5.00
CA LEU A 97 3.92 14.40 -3.63
C LEU A 97 5.04 13.36 -3.62
N ASP A 98 6.17 13.71 -3.00
CA ASP A 98 7.19 12.72 -2.72
C ASP A 98 6.65 11.69 -1.70
N PRO A 99 6.97 10.40 -1.86
CA PRO A 99 6.64 9.40 -0.86
C PRO A 99 7.18 9.77 0.52
N LEU A 100 6.41 9.51 1.57
CA LEU A 100 6.90 9.66 2.95
C LEU A 100 8.02 8.65 3.19
N GLN A 101 9.17 9.13 3.71
CA GLN A 101 10.37 8.31 3.92
C GLN A 101 10.87 8.38 5.38
N ASP A 102 10.06 8.97 6.28
CA ASP A 102 10.55 9.51 7.54
C ASP A 102 11.00 8.47 8.56
N ASP A 103 10.59 7.19 8.43
CA ASP A 103 11.13 6.12 9.28
C ASP A 103 11.08 4.75 8.58
N ALA A 104 11.99 3.86 9.00
CA ALA A 104 12.14 2.52 8.41
C ALA A 104 10.88 1.62 8.54
N GLY A 105 9.87 2.03 9.31
CA GLY A 105 8.61 1.33 9.52
C GLY A 105 7.39 1.95 8.83
N GLU A 106 7.48 3.23 8.42
CA GLU A 106 6.36 4.01 7.89
C GLU A 106 6.58 4.51 6.46
N ALA A 107 7.55 3.95 5.75
CA ALA A 107 7.82 4.32 4.37
C ALA A 107 6.61 4.03 3.49
N GLN A 108 6.14 5.06 2.78
CA GLN A 108 5.02 4.97 1.84
C GLN A 108 5.48 4.35 0.53
N TYR A 109 4.81 3.27 0.10
CA TYR A 109 5.08 2.60 -1.16
C TYR A 109 3.88 2.73 -2.10
N PHE A 110 4.18 2.98 -3.39
CA PHE A 110 3.18 3.09 -4.45
C PHE A 110 3.25 1.86 -5.35
N PHE A 111 2.13 1.26 -5.66
CA PHE A 111 2.08 0.11 -6.55
C PHE A 111 2.67 0.44 -7.93
N SER A 112 3.35 -0.55 -8.51
CA SER A 112 3.80 -0.46 -9.89
C SER A 112 2.62 -0.59 -10.87
N SER A 113 2.84 -0.22 -12.14
CA SER A 113 1.84 -0.38 -13.20
C SER A 113 1.36 -1.82 -13.32
N GLU A 114 2.28 -2.80 -13.25
CA GLU A 114 1.92 -4.23 -13.35
C GLU A 114 0.98 -4.67 -12.23
N THR A 115 1.19 -4.16 -11.00
CA THR A 115 0.29 -4.46 -9.88
C THR A 115 -1.06 -3.79 -10.08
N VAL A 116 -1.09 -2.53 -10.53
CA VAL A 116 -2.32 -1.80 -10.83
C VAL A 116 -3.12 -2.50 -11.92
N ASP A 117 -2.48 -2.88 -13.04
CA ASP A 117 -3.13 -3.54 -14.17
C ASP A 117 -3.74 -4.89 -13.76
N LEU A 118 -3.03 -5.67 -12.95
CA LEU A 118 -3.57 -6.94 -12.46
C LEU A 118 -4.79 -6.72 -11.56
N LEU A 119 -4.70 -5.80 -10.59
CA LEU A 119 -5.82 -5.52 -9.68
C LEU A 119 -7.01 -4.97 -10.45
N SER A 120 -6.78 -4.15 -11.49
CA SER A 120 -7.84 -3.64 -12.36
C SER A 120 -8.55 -4.77 -13.07
N ASN A 121 -7.82 -5.72 -13.66
CA ASN A 121 -8.40 -6.89 -14.30
C ASN A 121 -9.27 -7.72 -13.33
N VAL A 122 -8.82 -7.89 -12.09
CA VAL A 122 -9.58 -8.61 -11.06
C VAL A 122 -10.85 -7.84 -10.67
N ILE A 123 -10.73 -6.54 -10.44
CA ILE A 123 -11.85 -5.67 -10.04
C ILE A 123 -12.95 -5.67 -11.11
N GLU A 124 -12.56 -5.55 -12.38
CA GLU A 124 -13.47 -5.57 -13.52
C GLU A 124 -14.10 -6.95 -13.75
N ALA A 125 -13.30 -8.02 -13.74
CA ALA A 125 -13.77 -9.39 -13.93
C ALA A 125 -14.77 -9.84 -12.86
N GLU A 126 -14.57 -9.40 -11.63
CA GLU A 126 -15.45 -9.70 -10.51
C GLU A 126 -16.63 -8.72 -10.38
N HIS A 127 -16.72 -7.72 -11.24
CA HIS A 127 -17.80 -6.73 -11.27
C HIS A 127 -18.02 -6.02 -9.92
N PHE A 128 -16.95 -5.55 -9.28
CA PHE A 128 -17.07 -4.69 -8.10
C PHE A 128 -17.61 -3.31 -8.51
N ASP A 129 -18.57 -2.81 -7.77
CA ASP A 129 -19.15 -1.46 -8.00
C ASP A 129 -18.49 -0.36 -7.16
N SER A 130 -17.77 -0.78 -6.10
CA SER A 130 -17.18 0.16 -5.15
C SER A 130 -15.86 -0.34 -4.58
N LEU A 131 -14.90 0.57 -4.42
CA LEU A 131 -13.58 0.30 -3.84
C LEU A 131 -13.35 1.17 -2.60
N LEU A 132 -13.12 0.52 -1.46
CA LEU A 132 -12.58 1.15 -0.28
C LEU A 132 -11.07 0.95 -0.27
N CYS A 133 -10.32 2.02 -0.50
CA CYS A 133 -8.87 2.01 -0.57
C CYS A 133 -8.27 2.43 0.77
N ILE A 134 -7.56 1.54 1.47
CA ILE A 134 -6.92 1.83 2.76
C ILE A 134 -5.40 1.76 2.60
N GLY A 135 -4.72 2.91 2.59
CA GLY A 135 -3.28 3.00 2.33
C GLY A 135 -2.89 2.58 0.90
N VAL A 136 -3.80 2.65 -0.06
CA VAL A 136 -3.57 2.32 -1.48
C VAL A 136 -3.97 3.46 -2.40
N PRO A 137 -3.35 4.64 -2.27
CA PRO A 137 -3.72 5.82 -3.05
C PRO A 137 -3.52 5.62 -4.56
N THR A 138 -2.60 4.75 -4.98
CA THR A 138 -2.36 4.44 -6.39
C THR A 138 -3.59 3.82 -7.06
N ILE A 139 -4.26 2.89 -6.40
CA ILE A 139 -5.50 2.26 -6.92
C ILE A 139 -6.65 3.27 -6.89
N PHE A 140 -6.76 4.04 -5.81
CA PHE A 140 -7.77 5.10 -5.74
C PHE A 140 -7.63 6.09 -6.91
N GLU A 141 -6.42 6.57 -7.20
CA GLU A 141 -6.18 7.49 -8.33
C GLU A 141 -6.44 6.84 -9.69
N HIS A 142 -6.18 5.54 -9.83
CA HIS A 142 -6.42 4.82 -11.07
C HIS A 142 -7.93 4.75 -11.39
N PHE A 143 -8.76 4.44 -10.41
CA PHE A 143 -10.20 4.29 -10.60
C PHE A 143 -11.00 5.58 -10.42
N LYS A 144 -10.36 6.67 -9.97
CA LYS A 144 -11.03 7.96 -9.81
C LYS A 144 -11.56 8.48 -11.16
N GLY A 145 -12.86 8.74 -11.19
CA GLY A 145 -13.55 9.17 -12.42
C GLY A 145 -14.01 8.03 -13.34
N SER A 146 -13.78 6.76 -12.96
CA SER A 146 -14.40 5.60 -13.61
C SER A 146 -15.85 5.41 -13.15
N ASN A 147 -16.51 4.36 -13.66
CA ASN A 147 -17.85 3.97 -13.21
C ASN A 147 -17.85 3.28 -11.82
N ILE A 148 -16.68 2.96 -11.28
CA ILE A 148 -16.51 2.33 -9.97
C ILE A 148 -16.38 3.43 -8.91
N LYS A 149 -17.22 3.41 -7.91
CA LYS A 149 -17.15 4.36 -6.78
C LYS A 149 -15.91 4.08 -5.95
N THR A 150 -15.18 5.12 -5.54
CA THR A 150 -13.96 4.97 -4.76
C THR A 150 -13.96 5.87 -3.54
N PHE A 151 -13.45 5.36 -2.41
CA PHE A 151 -13.20 6.14 -1.20
C PHE A 151 -11.82 5.79 -0.65
N LEU A 152 -11.00 6.81 -0.32
CA LEU A 152 -9.65 6.63 0.20
C LEU A 152 -9.59 6.91 1.70
N LEU A 153 -9.09 5.94 2.44
CA LEU A 153 -8.66 6.06 3.83
C LEU A 153 -7.14 6.00 3.88
N ASP A 154 -6.48 7.10 4.26
CA ASP A 154 -5.02 7.16 4.32
C ASP A 154 -4.55 8.00 5.50
N TYR A 155 -3.37 7.70 6.02
CA TYR A 155 -2.77 8.48 7.11
C TYR A 155 -2.14 9.79 6.62
N ASP A 156 -1.76 9.85 5.33
CA ASP A 156 -1.14 11.01 4.68
C ASP A 156 -2.14 12.15 4.50
N ASP A 157 -2.10 13.12 5.39
CA ASP A 157 -3.01 14.30 5.37
C ASP A 157 -2.79 15.23 4.17
N ARG A 158 -1.63 15.18 3.51
CA ARG A 158 -1.34 15.97 2.31
C ARG A 158 -2.33 15.67 1.18
N LEU A 159 -2.91 14.46 1.16
CA LEU A 159 -3.92 14.04 0.19
C LEU A 159 -5.23 14.82 0.34
N ALA A 160 -5.54 15.32 1.54
CA ALA A 160 -6.71 16.14 1.77
C ALA A 160 -6.73 17.42 0.92
N HIS A 161 -5.57 18.00 0.61
CA HIS A 161 -5.52 19.20 -0.23
C HIS A 161 -6.03 18.95 -1.68
N PHE A 162 -6.01 17.70 -2.13
CA PHE A 162 -6.42 17.33 -3.49
C PHE A 162 -7.83 16.76 -3.55
N TYR A 163 -8.30 16.13 -2.47
CA TYR A 163 -9.55 15.39 -2.41
C TYR A 163 -10.55 16.00 -1.45
N GLY A 164 -11.82 15.91 -1.78
CA GLY A 164 -12.90 16.33 -0.90
C GLY A 164 -13.15 15.35 0.24
N PRO A 165 -13.89 15.77 1.29
CA PRO A 165 -14.22 14.90 2.41
C PRO A 165 -15.19 13.76 2.05
N ASP A 166 -15.83 13.84 0.88
CA ASP A 166 -16.73 12.84 0.29
C ASP A 166 -15.99 11.70 -0.43
N GLU A 167 -14.68 11.84 -0.62
CA GLU A 167 -13.87 10.86 -1.33
C GLU A 167 -12.57 10.47 -0.59
N PHE A 168 -12.19 11.24 0.45
CA PHE A 168 -10.98 11.00 1.23
C PHE A 168 -11.22 11.28 2.72
N ALA A 169 -10.64 10.43 3.57
CA ALA A 169 -10.52 10.70 4.99
C ALA A 169 -9.11 10.39 5.48
N ARG A 170 -8.52 11.31 6.24
CA ARG A 170 -7.35 11.00 7.06
C ARG A 170 -7.74 9.98 8.11
N PHE A 171 -7.04 8.85 8.11
CA PHE A 171 -7.46 7.67 8.87
C PHE A 171 -6.27 6.88 9.41
N SER A 172 -6.36 6.45 10.66
CA SER A 172 -5.41 5.49 11.24
C SER A 172 -6.00 4.09 11.21
N MET A 173 -5.46 3.22 10.36
CA MET A 173 -5.91 1.83 10.25
C MET A 173 -5.54 0.96 11.46
N LEU A 174 -4.63 1.41 12.34
CA LEU A 174 -4.21 0.65 13.52
C LEU A 174 -5.19 0.75 14.67
N VAL A 175 -5.96 1.85 14.74
CA VAL A 175 -6.90 2.14 15.82
C VAL A 175 -8.30 2.52 15.32
N CYS A 176 -8.57 2.35 14.03
CA CYS A 176 -9.84 2.69 13.38
C CYS A 176 -10.27 4.14 13.66
N HIS A 177 -9.31 5.10 13.61
CA HIS A 177 -9.55 6.48 13.99
C HIS A 177 -9.65 7.39 12.78
N PHE A 178 -10.73 8.20 12.73
CA PHE A 178 -10.96 9.28 11.77
C PHE A 178 -10.53 10.59 12.39
N PHE A 179 -9.59 11.30 11.75
CA PHE A 179 -9.04 12.56 12.28
C PHE A 179 -9.97 13.75 12.07
N LEU A 180 -10.93 13.66 11.17
CA LEU A 180 -11.98 14.66 10.97
C LEU A 180 -13.33 14.01 11.29
N SER A 181 -14.10 14.59 12.21
CA SER A 181 -15.35 14.00 12.75
C SER A 181 -16.39 13.66 11.67
N ILE A 182 -16.53 14.54 10.66
CA ILE A 182 -17.49 14.35 9.57
C ILE A 182 -17.10 13.22 8.59
N SER A 183 -15.82 12.82 8.53
CA SER A 183 -15.33 11.83 7.56
C SER A 183 -16.04 10.49 7.67
N ARG A 184 -16.40 10.09 8.88
CA ARG A 184 -17.16 8.87 9.12
C ARG A 184 -18.53 8.90 8.47
N ASN A 185 -19.22 10.05 8.48
CA ASN A 185 -20.52 10.20 7.85
C ASN A 185 -20.41 10.09 6.33
N HIS A 186 -19.39 10.70 5.73
CA HIS A 186 -19.11 10.54 4.29
C HIS A 186 -18.80 9.09 3.91
N LEU A 187 -18.04 8.37 4.73
CA LEU A 187 -17.81 6.94 4.53
C LEU A 187 -19.12 6.13 4.60
N LEU A 188 -20.01 6.45 5.55
CA LEU A 188 -21.31 5.78 5.63
C LEU A 188 -22.19 6.06 4.41
N GLU A 189 -22.16 7.28 3.86
CA GLU A 189 -22.86 7.61 2.61
C GLU A 189 -22.27 6.84 1.42
N PHE A 190 -20.94 6.75 1.33
CA PHE A 190 -20.28 5.91 0.34
C PHE A 190 -20.74 4.44 0.46
N PHE A 191 -20.81 3.89 1.67
CA PHE A 191 -21.27 2.52 1.91
C PHE A 191 -22.75 2.31 1.52
N ARG A 192 -23.64 3.26 1.76
CA ARG A 192 -25.05 3.18 1.32
C ARG A 192 -25.18 3.05 -0.18
N GLY A 193 -24.26 3.65 -0.92
CA GLY A 193 -24.25 3.58 -2.37
C GLY A 193 -23.53 2.36 -2.96
N SER A 194 -23.05 1.40 -2.11
CA SER A 194 -22.21 0.29 -2.52
C SER A 194 -22.94 -1.03 -2.33
N GLN A 195 -22.96 -1.87 -3.36
CA GLN A 195 -23.56 -3.22 -3.29
C GLN A 195 -22.48 -4.31 -3.25
N LYS A 196 -21.54 -4.30 -4.17
CA LYS A 196 -20.40 -5.23 -4.22
C LYS A 196 -19.10 -4.47 -3.98
N LEU A 197 -18.75 -4.31 -2.70
CA LEU A 197 -17.61 -3.53 -2.27
C LEU A 197 -16.36 -4.39 -2.12
N LEU A 198 -15.25 -3.91 -2.67
CA LEU A 198 -13.91 -4.44 -2.42
C LEU A 198 -13.10 -3.45 -1.55
N CYS A 199 -12.68 -3.90 -0.39
CA CYS A 199 -11.72 -3.20 0.46
C CYS A 199 -10.31 -3.66 0.12
N LEU A 200 -9.47 -2.75 -0.35
CA LEU A 200 -8.05 -2.97 -0.62
C LEU A 200 -7.24 -2.32 0.51
N CYS A 201 -6.39 -3.07 1.19
CA CYS A 201 -5.64 -2.57 2.33
C CYS A 201 -4.15 -2.96 2.24
N ASP A 202 -3.28 -1.94 2.19
CA ASP A 202 -1.82 -2.08 2.20
C ASP A 202 -1.25 -1.44 3.48
N PRO A 203 -1.19 -2.19 4.59
CA PRO A 203 -0.72 -1.67 5.86
C PRO A 203 0.82 -1.59 5.91
N PRO A 204 1.39 -0.80 6.83
CA PRO A 204 2.82 -0.83 7.12
C PRO A 204 3.31 -2.25 7.42
N PHE A 205 4.49 -2.63 6.94
CA PHE A 205 5.03 -4.00 7.08
C PHE A 205 5.19 -4.49 8.52
N GLY A 206 5.28 -3.58 9.49
CA GLY A 206 5.33 -3.86 10.91
C GLY A 206 3.97 -3.86 11.62
N VAL A 207 2.87 -3.89 10.88
CA VAL A 207 1.52 -3.78 11.45
C VAL A 207 1.22 -4.87 12.49
N HIS A 208 0.52 -4.49 13.54
CA HIS A 208 -0.03 -5.42 14.51
C HIS A 208 -1.30 -6.08 13.91
N VAL A 209 -1.20 -7.34 13.51
CA VAL A 209 -2.26 -8.05 12.76
C VAL A 209 -3.61 -7.99 13.47
N SER A 210 -3.65 -8.20 14.80
CA SER A 210 -4.91 -8.16 15.56
C SER A 210 -5.59 -6.80 15.51
N ALA A 211 -4.84 -5.70 15.60
CA ALA A 211 -5.36 -4.34 15.50
C ALA A 211 -5.91 -4.06 14.09
N LEU A 212 -5.18 -4.48 13.05
CA LEU A 212 -5.64 -4.36 11.67
C LEU A 212 -6.94 -5.15 11.43
N MET A 213 -7.00 -6.41 11.90
CA MET A 213 -8.19 -7.24 11.76
C MET A 213 -9.40 -6.68 12.49
N GLN A 214 -9.18 -6.06 13.67
CA GLN A 214 -10.22 -5.36 14.40
C GLN A 214 -10.76 -4.16 13.60
N THR A 215 -9.88 -3.35 13.03
CA THR A 215 -10.27 -2.22 12.17
C THR A 215 -11.10 -2.66 10.97
N LEU A 216 -10.67 -3.71 10.27
CA LEU A 216 -11.42 -4.24 9.13
C LEU A 216 -12.78 -4.80 9.55
N SER A 217 -12.87 -5.42 10.74
CA SER A 217 -14.14 -5.87 11.31
C SER A 217 -15.07 -4.70 11.63
N LEU A 218 -14.56 -3.61 12.20
CA LEU A 218 -15.32 -2.39 12.47
C LEU A 218 -15.84 -1.74 11.19
N LEU A 219 -14.98 -1.57 10.17
CA LEU A 219 -15.37 -0.99 8.88
C LEU A 219 -16.45 -1.85 8.19
N ARG A 220 -16.31 -3.17 8.24
CA ARG A 220 -17.35 -4.06 7.77
C ARG A 220 -18.66 -3.92 8.57
N GLY A 221 -18.58 -3.82 9.90
CA GLY A 221 -19.75 -3.57 10.74
C GLY A 221 -20.47 -2.28 10.36
N MET A 222 -19.70 -1.20 10.03
CA MET A 222 -20.24 0.04 9.50
C MET A 222 -20.93 -0.16 8.15
N PHE A 223 -20.32 -0.90 7.21
CA PHE A 223 -20.95 -1.24 5.95
C PHE A 223 -22.25 -2.01 6.15
N CYS A 224 -22.24 -3.10 6.94
CA CYS A 224 -23.43 -3.91 7.21
C CYS A 224 -24.56 -3.09 7.88
N SER A 225 -24.22 -2.13 8.74
CA SER A 225 -25.23 -1.30 9.43
C SER A 225 -26.05 -0.41 8.48
N VAL A 226 -25.48 0.00 7.34
CA VAL A 226 -26.15 0.85 6.35
C VAL A 226 -26.65 0.09 5.12
N SER A 227 -26.14 -1.13 4.90
CA SER A 227 -26.50 -1.99 3.76
C SER A 227 -27.53 -3.07 4.14
N ALA A 228 -28.01 -3.11 5.38
CA ALA A 228 -28.90 -4.14 5.90
C ALA A 228 -30.22 -4.31 5.11
N GLN A 229 -30.66 -3.27 4.38
CA GLN A 229 -31.85 -3.30 3.53
C GLN A 229 -31.54 -3.70 2.07
N GLN A 230 -30.28 -3.81 1.68
CA GLN A 230 -29.87 -4.20 0.34
C GLN A 230 -29.65 -5.71 0.29
N GLN A 231 -30.51 -6.43 -0.44
CA GLN A 231 -30.32 -7.87 -0.64
C GLN A 231 -28.99 -8.13 -1.36
N ASN A 232 -28.20 -9.07 -0.84
CA ASN A 232 -26.94 -9.53 -1.42
C ASN A 232 -25.78 -8.52 -1.41
N SER A 233 -25.75 -7.54 -0.49
CA SER A 233 -24.57 -6.69 -0.36
C SER A 233 -23.36 -7.48 0.18
N VAL A 234 -22.20 -7.27 -0.44
CA VAL A 234 -20.98 -8.03 -0.17
C VAL A 234 -19.82 -7.07 0.14
N PHE A 235 -19.10 -7.39 1.22
CA PHE A 235 -17.88 -6.69 1.62
C PHE A 235 -16.70 -7.65 1.54
N ASN A 236 -15.91 -7.53 0.49
CA ASN A 236 -14.71 -8.33 0.27
C ASN A 236 -13.45 -7.56 0.66
N VAL A 237 -12.40 -8.26 1.06
CA VAL A 237 -11.12 -7.63 1.46
C VAL A 237 -9.96 -8.31 0.76
N ILE A 238 -9.05 -7.50 0.23
CA ILE A 238 -7.71 -7.89 -0.19
C ILE A 238 -6.70 -7.19 0.72
N LEU A 239 -5.84 -7.97 1.37
CA LEU A 239 -4.75 -7.49 2.22
C LEU A 239 -3.41 -7.72 1.54
N PHE A 240 -2.57 -6.68 1.51
CA PHE A 240 -1.20 -6.75 1.02
C PHE A 240 -0.25 -6.83 2.22
N LEU A 241 0.29 -8.01 2.48
CA LEU A 241 1.14 -8.25 3.65
C LEU A 241 2.40 -9.04 3.28
N PRO A 242 3.53 -8.79 3.97
CA PRO A 242 4.72 -9.60 3.79
C PRO A 242 4.45 -11.07 4.15
N TYR A 243 5.05 -12.00 3.40
CA TYR A 243 4.90 -13.45 3.58
C TYR A 243 5.04 -13.94 5.03
N PHE A 244 6.01 -13.37 5.76
CA PHE A 244 6.27 -13.79 7.14
C PHE A 244 5.14 -13.44 8.13
N VAL A 245 4.23 -12.54 7.77
CA VAL A 245 3.05 -12.17 8.57
C VAL A 245 1.96 -13.24 8.50
N GLY A 246 1.93 -14.05 7.43
CA GLY A 246 0.90 -15.07 7.20
C GLY A 246 0.71 -16.07 8.35
N LYS A 247 1.78 -16.36 9.12
CA LYS A 247 1.68 -17.21 10.31
C LYS A 247 0.73 -16.67 11.41
N HIS A 248 0.56 -15.35 11.48
CA HIS A 248 -0.32 -14.67 12.45
C HIS A 248 -1.76 -14.55 11.96
N LEU A 249 -2.03 -14.96 10.72
CA LEU A 249 -3.35 -14.90 10.10
C LEU A 249 -4.06 -16.27 10.06
N LYS A 250 -3.41 -17.33 10.56
CA LYS A 250 -3.96 -18.72 10.50
C LYS A 250 -5.31 -18.89 11.17
N GLU A 251 -5.63 -18.07 12.16
CA GLU A 251 -6.89 -18.11 12.89
C GLU A 251 -8.04 -17.38 12.16
N HIS A 252 -7.71 -16.67 11.08
CA HIS A 252 -8.66 -15.94 10.27
C HIS A 252 -9.02 -16.74 9.02
N PRO A 253 -10.28 -16.71 8.55
CA PRO A 253 -10.70 -17.42 7.34
C PRO A 253 -10.19 -16.67 6.10
N LEU A 254 -8.87 -16.73 5.88
CA LEU A 254 -8.17 -16.05 4.80
C LEU A 254 -7.68 -17.06 3.79
N THR A 255 -7.94 -16.79 2.52
CA THR A 255 -7.29 -17.50 1.42
C THR A 255 -6.04 -16.73 1.02
N MET A 256 -4.91 -17.38 1.13
CA MET A 256 -3.63 -16.84 0.72
C MET A 256 -3.48 -16.99 -0.79
N VAL A 257 -3.30 -15.87 -1.48
CA VAL A 257 -3.01 -15.84 -2.91
C VAL A 257 -1.55 -15.49 -3.11
N ASP A 258 -0.83 -16.33 -3.82
CA ASP A 258 0.57 -16.11 -4.16
C ASP A 258 0.68 -15.17 -5.37
N PHE A 259 0.53 -13.88 -5.11
CA PHE A 259 0.70 -12.83 -6.09
C PHE A 259 1.87 -11.94 -5.71
N LYS A 260 2.76 -11.70 -6.65
CA LYS A 260 3.90 -10.82 -6.46
C LYS A 260 3.50 -9.36 -6.62
N VAL A 261 3.21 -8.69 -5.50
CA VAL A 261 3.02 -7.25 -5.48
C VAL A 261 4.37 -6.56 -5.73
N THR A 262 4.38 -5.58 -6.63
CA THR A 262 5.53 -4.74 -6.92
C THR A 262 5.19 -3.28 -6.70
N TYR A 263 6.20 -2.50 -6.27
CA TYR A 263 6.06 -1.07 -5.95
C TYR A 263 7.03 -0.26 -6.80
N SER A 264 6.57 0.87 -7.31
CA SER A 264 7.35 1.74 -8.19
C SER A 264 8.54 2.43 -7.49
N ASN A 265 8.38 2.73 -6.20
CA ASN A 265 9.36 3.45 -5.39
C ASN A 265 10.08 2.59 -4.33
N HIS A 266 9.83 1.28 -4.32
CA HIS A 266 10.54 0.39 -3.40
C HIS A 266 11.98 0.14 -3.87
N ARG A 267 12.95 0.26 -2.96
CA ARG A 267 14.41 0.15 -3.27
C ARG A 267 14.80 -1.11 -4.05
N HIS A 268 14.06 -2.19 -3.93
CA HIS A 268 14.34 -3.45 -4.64
C HIS A 268 13.78 -3.47 -6.06
N PHE A 269 12.87 -2.54 -6.42
CA PHE A 269 12.23 -2.48 -7.72
C PHE A 269 12.60 -1.22 -8.51
N SER A 270 12.90 -0.11 -7.82
CA SER A 270 13.07 1.22 -8.42
C SER A 270 14.52 1.65 -8.65
N ARG A 271 15.52 0.88 -8.23
CA ARG A 271 16.91 1.28 -8.42
C ARG A 271 17.47 0.81 -9.76
N PRO A 272 17.74 1.72 -10.68
CA PRO A 272 18.35 1.38 -11.96
C PRO A 272 19.82 0.95 -11.79
N PRO A 273 20.39 0.22 -12.76
CA PRO A 273 21.81 -0.19 -12.77
C PRO A 273 22.82 0.92 -12.52
N LYS A 274 22.47 2.17 -12.89
CA LYS A 274 23.33 3.38 -12.68
C LYS A 274 23.71 3.62 -11.22
N ASN A 275 23.03 3.05 -10.25
CA ASN A 275 23.22 3.31 -8.82
C ASN A 275 23.89 2.15 -8.08
N GLY A 276 24.70 1.34 -8.73
CA GLY A 276 25.40 0.21 -8.11
C GLY A 276 24.49 -0.98 -7.81
N TYR A 277 23.45 -1.17 -8.63
CA TYR A 277 22.54 -2.31 -8.59
C TYR A 277 22.46 -2.97 -9.97
N HIS A 278 22.26 -4.28 -10.00
CA HIS A 278 21.95 -5.03 -11.22
C HIS A 278 20.69 -5.88 -11.01
N PHE A 279 20.02 -6.19 -12.09
CA PHE A 279 18.84 -7.05 -12.04
C PHE A 279 19.29 -8.53 -12.03
N CYS A 280 18.84 -9.28 -11.03
CA CYS A 280 19.06 -10.72 -10.96
C CYS A 280 17.84 -11.44 -11.55
N GLU A 281 17.98 -12.05 -12.73
CA GLU A 281 16.89 -12.77 -13.42
C GLU A 281 16.34 -13.94 -12.59
N GLN A 282 17.21 -14.69 -11.91
CA GLN A 282 16.81 -15.83 -11.09
C GLN A 282 15.99 -15.42 -9.86
N CYS A 283 16.30 -14.25 -9.29
CA CYS A 283 15.56 -13.71 -8.15
C CYS A 283 14.46 -12.75 -8.59
N ASN A 284 14.40 -12.40 -9.88
CA ASN A 284 13.51 -11.42 -10.47
C ASN A 284 13.45 -10.11 -9.63
N ARG A 285 14.63 -9.54 -9.29
CA ARG A 285 14.76 -8.30 -8.50
C ARG A 285 16.10 -7.61 -8.73
N PHE A 286 16.13 -6.31 -8.48
CA PHE A 286 17.39 -5.57 -8.41
C PHE A 286 18.14 -5.91 -7.12
N VAL A 287 19.43 -6.19 -7.24
CA VAL A 287 20.33 -6.47 -6.13
C VAL A 287 21.58 -5.60 -6.27
N SER A 288 22.28 -5.37 -5.17
CA SER A 288 23.52 -4.57 -5.24
C SER A 288 24.53 -5.25 -6.18
N GLU A 289 25.35 -4.45 -6.86
CA GLU A 289 26.33 -4.92 -7.85
C GLU A 289 27.26 -5.99 -7.28
N GLN A 290 27.59 -5.90 -5.99
CA GLN A 290 28.46 -6.85 -5.30
C GLN A 290 27.74 -8.11 -4.81
N ASN A 291 26.39 -8.13 -4.86
CA ASN A 291 25.58 -9.26 -4.38
C ASN A 291 25.33 -10.24 -5.53
N LYS A 292 26.04 -11.35 -5.54
CA LYS A 292 25.92 -12.41 -6.55
C LYS A 292 24.87 -13.44 -6.14
N HIS A 293 24.11 -13.94 -7.13
CA HIS A 293 23.19 -15.04 -6.92
C HIS A 293 23.94 -16.28 -6.40
N CYS A 294 23.46 -16.84 -5.32
CA CYS A 294 24.01 -18.08 -4.75
C CYS A 294 23.19 -19.28 -5.24
N TRP A 295 23.70 -20.04 -6.19
CA TRP A 295 23.04 -21.24 -6.74
C TRP A 295 22.75 -22.32 -5.70
N LYS A 296 23.54 -22.37 -4.60
CA LYS A 296 23.32 -23.33 -3.50
C LYS A 296 22.20 -22.92 -2.56
N CYS A 297 21.95 -21.61 -2.41
CA CYS A 297 20.86 -21.07 -1.61
C CYS A 297 19.62 -20.75 -2.45
N GLY A 298 19.75 -20.71 -3.79
CA GLY A 298 18.68 -20.35 -4.71
C GLY A 298 18.29 -18.87 -4.68
N GLU A 299 19.12 -17.98 -4.07
CA GLU A 299 18.78 -16.58 -3.89
C GLU A 299 19.99 -15.65 -3.83
N CYS A 300 19.74 -14.35 -4.02
CA CYS A 300 20.68 -13.28 -3.67
C CYS A 300 20.48 -12.92 -2.20
N THR A 301 21.34 -13.44 -1.34
CA THR A 301 21.13 -13.51 0.12
C THR A 301 21.35 -12.19 0.85
N SER A 302 22.05 -11.21 0.26
CA SER A 302 22.29 -9.93 0.90
C SER A 302 21.05 -9.03 0.84
N LYS A 303 20.62 -8.52 1.99
CA LYS A 303 19.51 -7.56 2.12
C LYS A 303 19.98 -6.10 2.16
N ASP A 304 21.22 -5.88 2.63
CA ASP A 304 21.79 -4.56 2.88
C ASP A 304 22.89 -4.15 1.88
N GLY A 305 23.08 -4.95 0.82
CA GLY A 305 24.10 -4.70 -0.20
C GLY A 305 25.50 -5.17 0.18
N THR A 306 25.73 -5.64 1.42
CA THR A 306 27.05 -6.17 1.80
C THR A 306 27.33 -7.50 1.09
N PRO A 307 28.58 -7.76 0.67
CA PRO A 307 28.93 -9.03 0.02
C PRO A 307 28.72 -10.22 0.96
N PHE A 308 28.08 -11.27 0.42
CA PHE A 308 27.91 -12.56 1.10
C PHE A 308 28.64 -13.66 0.33
N PHE A 309 29.09 -14.67 1.02
CA PHE A 309 29.61 -15.89 0.42
C PHE A 309 28.96 -17.13 1.02
N HIS A 310 28.88 -18.20 0.26
CA HIS A 310 28.32 -19.47 0.73
C HIS A 310 29.33 -20.21 1.57
N CYS A 311 29.00 -20.46 2.83
CA CYS A 311 29.79 -21.36 3.70
C CYS A 311 29.31 -22.80 3.55
N ASN A 312 30.10 -23.65 2.90
CA ASN A 312 29.74 -25.06 2.69
C ASN A 312 29.54 -25.84 3.99
N ARG A 313 30.20 -25.45 5.08
CA ARG A 313 30.08 -26.12 6.41
C ARG A 313 28.78 -25.73 7.12
N CYS A 314 28.28 -24.49 6.89
CA CYS A 314 27.04 -24.02 7.48
C CYS A 314 25.85 -24.17 6.53
N SER A 315 26.08 -24.61 5.29
CA SER A 315 25.10 -24.74 4.21
C SER A 315 24.23 -23.48 4.00
N ARG A 316 24.82 -22.29 4.20
CA ARG A 316 24.15 -20.98 4.04
C ARG A 316 25.12 -19.89 3.65
N CYS A 317 24.60 -18.83 3.05
CA CYS A 317 25.36 -17.61 2.82
C CYS A 317 25.53 -16.80 4.09
N VAL A 318 26.73 -16.28 4.28
CA VAL A 318 27.12 -15.44 5.43
C VAL A 318 27.88 -14.21 4.95
N ARG A 319 27.93 -13.15 5.76
CA ARG A 319 28.70 -11.94 5.44
C ARG A 319 30.17 -12.27 5.22
N GLN A 320 30.81 -11.55 4.31
CA GLN A 320 32.22 -11.77 3.97
C GLN A 320 33.16 -11.61 5.18
N THR A 321 32.77 -10.81 6.15
CA THR A 321 33.51 -10.60 7.40
C THR A 321 33.42 -11.76 8.37
N TYR A 322 32.51 -12.73 8.16
CA TYR A 322 32.32 -13.90 9.02
C TYR A 322 33.22 -15.04 8.58
N LYS A 323 33.77 -15.76 9.56
CA LYS A 323 34.55 -16.97 9.32
C LYS A 323 33.93 -18.15 10.05
N HIS A 324 33.98 -19.32 9.42
CA HIS A 324 33.51 -20.54 10.07
C HIS A 324 34.43 -20.91 11.24
N CYS A 325 33.81 -21.03 12.39
CA CYS A 325 34.51 -21.44 13.62
C CYS A 325 34.34 -22.94 13.85
N ALA A 326 35.44 -23.67 13.93
CA ALA A 326 35.42 -25.11 14.20
C ALA A 326 34.96 -25.43 15.63
N LYS A 327 35.19 -24.53 16.62
CA LYS A 327 34.77 -24.73 18.01
C LYS A 327 33.25 -24.78 18.20
N CYS A 328 32.52 -23.85 17.55
CA CYS A 328 31.06 -23.74 17.69
C CYS A 328 30.28 -24.20 16.44
N SER A 329 31.00 -24.66 15.40
CA SER A 329 30.42 -25.11 14.11
C SER A 329 29.51 -24.05 13.44
N SER A 330 29.80 -22.77 13.66
CA SER A 330 29.01 -21.65 13.12
C SER A 330 29.91 -20.55 12.55
N CYS A 331 29.35 -19.73 11.62
CA CYS A 331 30.07 -18.57 11.12
C CYS A 331 29.73 -17.33 11.96
N HIS A 332 30.78 -16.64 12.42
CA HIS A 332 30.68 -15.39 13.18
C HIS A 332 31.89 -14.48 12.92
N LEU A 333 31.85 -13.27 13.45
CA LEU A 333 32.99 -12.36 13.44
C LEU A 333 34.18 -12.98 14.20
N LYS A 334 35.38 -12.63 13.77
CA LYS A 334 36.62 -13.07 14.48
C LYS A 334 36.55 -12.64 15.95
N ASN A 335 36.92 -13.51 16.87
CA ASN A 335 36.90 -13.30 18.32
C ASN A 335 35.51 -13.14 18.97
N ARG A 336 34.45 -13.66 18.36
CA ARG A 336 33.09 -13.69 18.93
C ARG A 336 32.51 -15.11 18.93
N CYS A 337 33.29 -16.07 19.46
CA CYS A 337 32.80 -17.42 19.66
C CYS A 337 31.94 -17.48 20.94
N PHE A 338 30.76 -18.10 20.86
CA PHE A 338 29.85 -18.29 22.00
C PHE A 338 30.22 -19.50 22.88
N LYS A 339 31.30 -20.21 22.55
CA LYS A 339 31.79 -21.39 23.27
C LYS A 339 33.19 -21.18 23.88
N ASP A 340 33.54 -19.93 24.13
CA ASP A 340 34.73 -19.61 24.93
C ASP A 340 34.37 -19.53 26.40
#